data_5dd06e3dc86fea823a2fdf0320cbd907
#
_entry.id   5dd06e3dc86fea823a2fdf0320cbd907
#
_cell.length_a   1.000
_cell.length_b   1.000
_cell.length_c   1.000
_cell.angle_alpha   90.00
_cell.angle_beta   90.00
_cell.angle_gamma   90.00
#
_symmetry.space_group_name_H-M   'P 1'
#
loop_
_entity.id
_entity.type
_entity.pdbx_description
1 polymer ?
#
loop_
_entity_poly.entity_id
_entity_poly.type
_entity_poly.pdbx_seq_one_letter_code
_entity_poly.pdbx_strand_id
1 'polypeptide(L)'
;SSEIAARAAARSLAGEFSREVRVIVDAVTGLRMFGEATLDFPDEDIEFVRASDAAGRLARVRSDLDALLGRAATGARLASGLVVVLVGRPNVGKSSLMNRLAREDIAIVTAIPGTTRDTVERAIEIGGIPLTIVDTAGLRDTADAVERLGIERAWSAVERADVALVLVDARESGDGLHDEDRAILARLPPALPRIVV
;
A
#
# COMPACT_ATOMS: atom_id res chain seq x y z
N SER A 1 16.21 9.43 -2.51
CA SER A 1 14.89 10.07 -2.35
C SER A 1 14.37 10.42 -3.73
N SER A 2 13.19 9.88 -4.10
CA SER A 2 12.59 10.09 -5.40
C SER A 2 12.08 11.53 -5.60
N GLU A 3 11.98 11.99 -6.85
CA GLU A 3 11.42 13.30 -7.18
C GLU A 3 9.97 13.43 -6.66
N ILE A 4 9.17 12.36 -6.72
CA ILE A 4 7.81 12.33 -6.22
C ILE A 4 7.79 12.48 -4.69
N ALA A 5 8.67 11.79 -3.97
CA ALA A 5 8.79 11.93 -2.52
C ALA A 5 9.25 13.35 -2.12
N ALA A 6 10.19 13.95 -2.88
CA ALA A 6 10.63 15.31 -2.66
C ALA A 6 9.49 16.33 -2.90
N ARG A 7 8.71 16.15 -3.96
CA ARG A 7 7.52 16.99 -4.23
C ARG A 7 6.45 16.83 -3.15
N ALA A 8 6.19 15.60 -2.70
CA ALA A 8 5.23 15.35 -1.62
C ALA A 8 5.69 16.00 -0.30
N ALA A 9 6.98 15.91 0.03
CA ALA A 9 7.56 16.58 1.18
C ALA A 9 7.46 18.11 1.07
N ALA A 10 7.73 18.69 -0.10
CA ALA A 10 7.60 20.12 -0.35
C ALA A 10 6.15 20.60 -0.19
N ARG A 11 5.15 19.86 -0.69
CA ARG A 11 3.72 20.18 -0.50
C ARG A 11 3.31 20.07 0.97
N SER A 12 3.84 19.08 1.69
CA SER A 12 3.63 18.94 3.14
C SER A 12 4.21 20.12 3.91
N LEU A 13 5.44 20.55 3.57
CA LEU A 13 6.06 21.76 4.13
C LEU A 13 5.30 23.03 3.78
N ALA A 14 4.68 23.13 2.61
CA ALA A 14 3.81 24.22 2.23
C ALA A 14 2.49 24.27 3.02
N GLY A 15 2.24 23.30 3.90
CA GLY A 15 1.10 23.24 4.79
C GLY A 15 -0.24 22.92 4.09
N GLU A 16 -0.22 22.34 2.88
CA GLU A 16 -1.45 21.96 2.19
C GLU A 16 -2.30 21.00 3.01
N PHE A 17 -1.70 19.92 3.51
CA PHE A 17 -2.37 18.95 4.37
C PHE A 17 -2.94 19.60 5.64
N SER A 18 -2.16 20.47 6.29
CA SER A 18 -2.59 21.19 7.49
C SER A 18 -3.77 22.13 7.22
N ARG A 19 -3.86 22.72 6.03
CA ARG A 19 -5.01 23.56 5.63
C ARG A 19 -6.26 22.72 5.46
N GLU A 20 -6.18 21.57 4.79
CA GLU A 20 -7.31 20.65 4.62
C GLU A 20 -7.82 20.12 5.96
N VAL A 21 -6.90 19.74 6.87
CA VAL A 21 -7.26 19.33 8.25
C VAL A 21 -7.99 20.46 8.97
N ARG A 22 -7.53 21.71 8.87
CA ARG A 22 -8.20 22.86 9.52
C ARG A 22 -9.62 23.05 9.02
N VAL A 23 -9.85 22.96 7.72
CA VAL A 23 -11.20 23.05 7.12
C VAL A 23 -12.16 22.03 7.76
N ILE A 24 -11.69 20.80 7.94
CA ILE A 24 -12.49 19.73 8.58
C ILE A 24 -12.73 20.06 10.06
N VAL A 25 -11.69 20.50 10.78
CA VAL A 25 -11.80 20.89 12.20
C VAL A 25 -12.79 22.05 12.38
N ASP A 26 -12.73 23.07 11.51
CA ASP A 26 -13.67 24.20 11.55
C ASP A 26 -15.12 23.74 11.29
N ALA A 27 -15.31 22.84 10.32
CA ALA A 27 -16.62 22.28 10.02
C ALA A 27 -17.19 21.44 11.19
N VAL A 28 -16.36 20.63 11.86
CA VAL A 28 -16.74 19.87 13.06
C VAL A 28 -17.05 20.80 14.22
N THR A 29 -16.22 21.85 14.40
CA THR A 29 -16.44 22.86 15.46
C THR A 29 -17.76 23.58 15.25
N GLY A 30 -18.10 23.97 14.01
CA GLY A 30 -19.39 24.56 13.68
C GLY A 30 -20.58 23.63 13.93
N LEU A 31 -20.43 22.32 13.66
CA LEU A 31 -21.47 21.32 14.01
C LEU A 31 -21.64 21.17 15.52
N ARG A 32 -20.53 21.18 16.27
CA ARG A 32 -20.58 21.12 17.73
C ARG A 32 -21.29 22.35 18.33
N MET A 33 -20.91 23.54 17.90
CA MET A 33 -21.56 24.79 18.35
C MET A 33 -23.06 24.79 18.06
N PHE A 34 -23.44 24.27 16.88
CA PHE A 34 -24.84 24.10 16.52
C PHE A 34 -25.56 23.13 17.46
N GLY A 35 -24.95 21.98 17.79
CA GLY A 35 -25.51 21.02 18.74
C GLY A 35 -25.66 21.58 20.15
N GLU A 36 -24.64 22.30 20.64
CA GLU A 36 -24.69 22.97 21.95
C GLU A 36 -25.81 24.01 22.00
N ALA A 37 -25.97 24.85 20.98
CA ALA A 37 -27.01 25.84 20.89
C ALA A 37 -28.42 25.19 20.89
N THR A 38 -28.58 24.07 20.22
CA THR A 38 -29.86 23.33 20.18
C THR A 38 -30.22 22.72 21.55
N LEU A 39 -29.24 22.33 22.36
CA LEU A 39 -29.42 21.79 23.69
C LEU A 39 -29.75 22.89 24.72
N ASP A 40 -29.16 24.08 24.56
CA ASP A 40 -29.38 25.21 25.46
C ASP A 40 -30.72 25.90 25.25
N PHE A 41 -31.28 25.78 24.03
CA PHE A 41 -32.61 26.39 23.70
C PHE A 41 -33.55 25.32 23.15
N PRO A 42 -34.05 24.40 24.02
CA PRO A 42 -34.89 23.29 23.61
C PRO A 42 -36.29 23.71 23.12
N ASP A 43 -36.74 24.90 23.43
CA ASP A 43 -38.05 25.46 23.04
C ASP A 43 -38.04 26.10 21.64
N GLU A 44 -36.87 26.27 21.03
CA GLU A 44 -36.78 26.74 19.65
C GLU A 44 -37.01 25.57 18.68
N ASP A 45 -37.97 25.72 17.81
CA ASP A 45 -38.64 24.74 16.95
C ASP A 45 -37.69 23.70 16.32
N ILE A 46 -38.17 22.43 16.34
CA ILE A 46 -37.61 21.30 15.57
C ILE A 46 -37.40 21.67 14.08
N GLU A 47 -38.11 22.64 13.54
CA GLU A 47 -37.91 23.20 12.20
C GLU A 47 -36.53 23.87 12.03
N PHE A 48 -36.00 24.53 13.06
CA PHE A 48 -34.65 25.13 13.01
C PHE A 48 -33.57 24.08 12.87
N VAL A 49 -33.69 22.92 13.55
CA VAL A 49 -32.78 21.78 13.43
C VAL A 49 -32.81 21.16 12.03
N ARG A 50 -34.03 21.06 11.47
CA ARG A 50 -34.23 20.55 10.10
C ARG A 50 -33.73 21.55 9.05
N ALA A 51 -33.99 22.82 9.22
CA ALA A 51 -33.55 23.89 8.32
C ALA A 51 -32.00 24.04 8.28
N SER A 52 -31.31 23.67 9.35
CA SER A 52 -29.85 23.78 9.45
C SER A 52 -29.08 22.70 8.67
N ASP A 53 -29.76 21.68 8.12
CA ASP A 53 -29.12 20.55 7.39
C ASP A 53 -27.95 19.90 8.16
N ALA A 54 -28.05 19.77 9.48
CA ALA A 54 -26.98 19.22 10.31
C ALA A 54 -26.53 17.82 9.86
N ALA A 55 -27.49 16.97 9.44
CA ALA A 55 -27.18 15.63 8.93
C ALA A 55 -26.39 15.69 7.61
N GLY A 56 -26.77 16.57 6.68
CA GLY A 56 -26.03 16.77 5.43
C GLY A 56 -24.64 17.38 5.66
N ARG A 57 -24.51 18.30 6.62
CA ARG A 57 -23.21 18.85 7.03
C ARG A 57 -22.31 17.77 7.63
N LEU A 58 -22.83 16.89 8.49
CA LEU A 58 -22.09 15.77 9.06
C LEU A 58 -21.65 14.77 7.96
N ALA A 59 -22.54 14.45 7.03
CA ALA A 59 -22.23 13.57 5.91
C ALA A 59 -21.11 14.15 5.04
N ARG A 60 -21.09 15.46 4.79
CA ARG A 60 -20.01 16.15 4.07
C ARG A 60 -18.68 16.06 4.82
N VAL A 61 -18.67 16.38 6.11
CA VAL A 61 -17.45 16.27 6.94
C VAL A 61 -16.87 14.86 6.91
N ARG A 62 -17.72 13.84 7.00
CA ARG A 62 -17.30 12.44 6.90
C ARG A 62 -16.70 12.15 5.54
N SER A 63 -17.35 12.56 4.45
CA SER A 63 -16.83 12.37 3.09
C SER A 63 -15.48 13.04 2.88
N ASP A 64 -15.32 14.29 3.37
CA ASP A 64 -14.06 15.04 3.26
C ASP A 64 -12.94 14.37 4.08
N LEU A 65 -13.26 13.86 5.27
CA LEU A 65 -12.32 13.11 6.09
C LEU A 65 -11.89 11.81 5.42
N ASP A 66 -12.82 11.04 4.87
CA ASP A 66 -12.51 9.79 4.15
C ASP A 66 -11.62 10.07 2.93
N ALA A 67 -11.90 11.14 2.17
CA ALA A 67 -11.08 11.56 1.05
C ALA A 67 -9.67 12.02 1.49
N LEU A 68 -9.56 12.75 2.60
CA LEU A 68 -8.28 13.18 3.16
C LEU A 68 -7.45 11.98 3.62
N LEU A 69 -8.05 11.01 4.32
CA LEU A 69 -7.39 9.78 4.76
C LEU A 69 -6.88 8.95 3.58
N GLY A 70 -7.68 8.85 2.50
CA GLY A 70 -7.27 8.15 1.27
C GLY A 70 -6.03 8.81 0.63
N ARG A 71 -6.01 10.15 0.54
CA ARG A 71 -4.84 10.88 0.01
C ARG A 71 -3.62 10.76 0.93
N ALA A 72 -3.81 10.83 2.24
CA ALA A 72 -2.73 10.67 3.21
C ALA A 72 -2.09 9.27 3.14
N ALA A 73 -2.90 8.21 3.04
CA ALA A 73 -2.43 6.84 2.88
C ALA A 73 -1.63 6.66 1.59
N THR A 74 -2.13 7.21 0.47
CA THR A 74 -1.41 7.20 -0.82
C THR A 74 -0.10 7.96 -0.74
N GLY A 75 -0.11 9.16 -0.14
CA GLY A 75 1.10 9.97 0.05
C GLY A 75 2.14 9.29 0.93
N ALA A 76 1.72 8.62 2.00
CA ALA A 76 2.60 7.86 2.88
C ALA A 76 3.26 6.68 2.14
N ARG A 77 2.50 5.91 1.35
CA ARG A 77 3.03 4.82 0.51
C ARG A 77 4.03 5.32 -0.53
N LEU A 78 3.74 6.43 -1.20
CA LEU A 78 4.67 7.03 -2.17
C LEU A 78 5.95 7.55 -1.50
N ALA A 79 5.89 8.01 -0.26
CA ALA A 79 7.04 8.49 0.50
C ALA A 79 7.89 7.35 1.07
N SER A 80 7.27 6.30 1.62
CA SER A 80 7.95 5.13 2.17
C SER A 80 8.44 4.15 1.09
N GLY A 81 7.87 4.23 -0.11
CA GLY A 81 8.05 3.26 -1.18
C GLY A 81 7.04 2.11 -1.08
N LEU A 82 6.87 1.40 -2.18
CA LEU A 82 6.01 0.21 -2.27
C LEU A 82 6.85 -1.05 -2.08
N VAL A 83 6.31 -2.00 -1.33
CA VAL A 83 6.89 -3.34 -1.20
C VAL A 83 6.25 -4.26 -2.23
N VAL A 84 7.05 -4.77 -3.14
CA VAL A 84 6.62 -5.66 -4.23
C VAL A 84 7.24 -7.04 -4.02
N VAL A 85 6.43 -8.07 -3.88
CA VAL A 85 6.92 -9.44 -3.77
C VAL A 85 6.86 -10.14 -5.12
N LEU A 86 7.94 -10.85 -5.48
CA LEU A 86 7.98 -11.74 -6.64
C LEU A 86 7.58 -13.14 -6.21
N VAL A 87 6.49 -13.65 -6.75
CA VAL A 87 5.92 -14.95 -6.40
C VAL A 87 5.84 -15.82 -7.65
N GLY A 88 5.99 -17.11 -7.51
CA GLY A 88 5.92 -18.07 -8.63
C GLY A 88 6.80 -19.28 -8.38
N ARG A 89 6.64 -20.31 -9.20
CA ARG A 89 7.40 -21.56 -9.13
C ARG A 89 8.92 -21.33 -9.20
N PRO A 90 9.75 -22.25 -8.73
CA PRO A 90 11.18 -22.23 -8.98
C PRO A 90 11.49 -22.16 -10.49
N ASN A 91 12.56 -21.47 -10.83
CA ASN A 91 13.08 -21.33 -12.20
C ASN A 91 12.12 -20.63 -13.19
N VAL A 92 11.00 -20.07 -12.75
CA VAL A 92 10.08 -19.30 -13.61
C VAL A 92 10.64 -17.94 -14.05
N GLY A 93 11.81 -17.53 -13.52
CA GLY A 93 12.48 -16.31 -13.94
C GLY A 93 12.46 -15.16 -12.92
N LYS A 94 12.01 -15.38 -11.66
CA LYS A 94 11.96 -14.33 -10.62
C LYS A 94 13.29 -13.59 -10.47
N SER A 95 14.38 -14.31 -10.23
CA SER A 95 15.71 -13.72 -10.05
C SER A 95 16.23 -13.07 -11.35
N SER A 96 15.83 -13.58 -12.52
CA SER A 96 16.15 -12.98 -13.81
C SER A 96 15.46 -11.63 -13.98
N LEU A 97 14.17 -11.55 -13.64
CA LEU A 97 13.40 -10.31 -13.64
C LEU A 97 14.00 -9.30 -12.65
N MET A 98 14.26 -9.73 -11.41
CA MET A 98 14.89 -8.88 -10.40
C MET A 98 16.24 -8.33 -10.88
N ASN A 99 17.10 -9.17 -11.47
CA ASN A 99 18.39 -8.75 -11.99
C ASN A 99 18.25 -7.80 -13.17
N ARG A 100 17.25 -7.97 -14.02
CA ARG A 100 16.96 -7.07 -15.13
C ARG A 100 16.51 -5.70 -14.63
N LEU A 101 15.57 -5.66 -13.71
CA LEU A 101 15.09 -4.43 -13.09
C LEU A 101 16.21 -3.67 -12.35
N ALA A 102 17.17 -4.39 -11.76
CA ALA A 102 18.30 -3.78 -11.06
C ALA A 102 19.40 -3.26 -12.01
N ARG A 103 19.44 -3.68 -13.29
CA ARG A 103 20.46 -3.27 -14.27
C ARG A 103 20.03 -2.09 -15.13
N GLU A 104 18.76 -1.90 -15.34
CA GLU A 104 18.26 -0.71 -16.01
C GLU A 104 18.47 0.45 -15.04
N ASP A 105 19.19 1.51 -15.41
CA ASP A 105 19.65 2.69 -14.64
C ASP A 105 18.60 3.40 -13.77
N ILE A 106 17.60 2.68 -13.36
CA ILE A 106 16.48 3.05 -12.51
C ILE A 106 16.80 2.78 -11.03
N ALA A 107 17.90 2.07 -10.75
CA ALA A 107 18.23 1.58 -9.42
C ALA A 107 19.25 2.46 -8.69
N ILE A 108 18.80 3.20 -7.72
CA ILE A 108 19.68 3.61 -6.61
C ILE A 108 19.75 2.38 -5.69
N VAL A 109 20.70 1.48 -5.94
CA VAL A 109 20.96 0.34 -5.08
C VAL A 109 21.60 0.84 -3.80
N THR A 110 20.80 1.13 -2.78
CA THR A 110 21.32 1.19 -1.43
C THR A 110 21.28 -0.22 -0.85
N ALA A 111 22.43 -0.89 -0.85
CA ALA A 111 22.60 -2.06 -0.01
C ALA A 111 22.37 -1.64 1.44
N ILE A 112 21.26 -2.07 2.05
CA ILE A 112 21.07 -1.89 3.49
C ILE A 112 22.03 -2.87 4.17
N PRO A 113 23.07 -2.38 4.89
CA PRO A 113 23.99 -3.27 5.57
C PRO A 113 23.24 -4.01 6.69
N GLY A 114 23.24 -5.35 6.66
CA GLY A 114 22.71 -6.19 7.74
C GLY A 114 21.69 -7.26 7.34
N THR A 115 21.25 -7.33 6.08
CA THR A 115 20.26 -8.32 5.60
C THR A 115 20.88 -9.48 4.79
N THR A 116 22.16 -9.75 5.00
CA THR A 116 22.82 -10.87 4.32
C THR A 116 22.47 -12.18 5.02
N ARG A 117 21.47 -12.90 4.49
CA ARG A 117 21.58 -14.36 4.24
C ARG A 117 20.37 -15.04 3.60
N ASP A 118 19.11 -14.56 3.69
CA ASP A 118 17.99 -15.42 3.30
C ASP A 118 16.81 -14.80 2.54
N THR A 119 16.71 -13.48 2.42
CA THR A 119 15.72 -12.82 1.54
C THR A 119 16.46 -11.77 0.71
N VAL A 120 16.39 -11.86 -0.63
CA VAL A 120 17.04 -10.87 -1.47
C VAL A 120 16.08 -9.71 -1.64
N GLU A 121 16.25 -8.67 -0.82
CA GLU A 121 15.54 -7.40 -0.99
C GLU A 121 16.37 -6.45 -1.84
N ARG A 122 15.72 -5.79 -2.81
CA ARG A 122 16.35 -4.78 -3.64
C ARG A 122 15.49 -3.54 -3.72
N ALA A 123 16.08 -2.40 -3.36
CA ALA A 123 15.47 -1.09 -3.56
C ALA A 123 15.77 -0.62 -4.99
N ILE A 124 14.72 -0.28 -5.73
CA ILE A 124 14.78 0.30 -7.07
C ILE A 124 13.87 1.52 -7.13
N GLU A 125 13.97 2.30 -8.21
CA GLU A 125 13.05 3.42 -8.45
C GLU A 125 12.46 3.27 -9.85
N ILE A 126 11.13 3.28 -9.98
CA ILE A 126 10.45 3.23 -11.26
C ILE A 126 9.54 4.46 -11.39
N GLY A 127 9.79 5.29 -12.40
CA GLY A 127 8.98 6.49 -12.64
C GLY A 127 8.97 7.48 -11.46
N GLY A 128 10.05 7.54 -10.68
CA GLY A 128 10.16 8.39 -9.50
C GLY A 128 9.51 7.80 -8.24
N ILE A 129 9.02 6.55 -8.27
CA ILE A 129 8.45 5.85 -7.12
C ILE A 129 9.48 4.85 -6.58
N PRO A 130 9.87 4.93 -5.30
CA PRO A 130 10.74 3.94 -4.69
C PRO A 130 9.99 2.63 -4.50
N LEU A 131 10.63 1.51 -4.86
CA LEU A 131 10.09 0.17 -4.74
C LEU A 131 11.10 -0.71 -4.01
N THR A 132 10.64 -1.51 -3.07
CA THR A 132 11.41 -2.60 -2.49
C THR A 132 10.92 -3.91 -3.09
N ILE A 133 11.73 -4.54 -3.93
CA ILE A 133 11.41 -5.84 -4.50
C ILE A 133 11.98 -6.93 -3.60
N VAL A 134 11.13 -7.87 -3.22
CA VAL A 134 11.49 -9.02 -2.38
C VAL A 134 11.36 -10.29 -3.22
N ASP A 135 12.48 -11.01 -3.40
CA ASP A 135 12.43 -12.33 -4.04
C ASP A 135 12.05 -13.39 -3.03
N THR A 136 10.91 -14.01 -3.24
CA THR A 136 10.45 -15.15 -2.44
C THR A 136 10.97 -16.45 -3.05
N ALA A 137 12.28 -16.62 -3.09
CA ALA A 137 12.88 -17.85 -3.58
C ALA A 137 12.37 -19.05 -2.75
N GLY A 138 11.48 -19.83 -3.36
CA GLY A 138 11.09 -21.15 -2.82
C GLY A 138 9.96 -21.14 -1.79
N LEU A 139 8.75 -20.73 -2.17
CA LEU A 139 7.53 -20.95 -1.35
C LEU A 139 7.05 -22.44 -1.37
N ARG A 140 7.97 -23.38 -1.52
CA ARG A 140 7.63 -24.82 -1.46
C ARG A 140 7.65 -25.31 -0.02
N ASP A 141 6.64 -26.11 0.32
CA ASP A 141 6.67 -26.87 1.56
C ASP A 141 7.82 -27.89 1.51
N THR A 142 8.73 -27.81 2.46
CA THR A 142 9.88 -28.70 2.57
C THR A 142 9.99 -29.30 3.97
N ALA A 143 10.58 -30.49 4.04
CA ALA A 143 10.87 -31.15 5.30
C ALA A 143 12.15 -30.59 5.97
N ASP A 144 13.01 -29.86 5.24
CA ASP A 144 14.24 -29.30 5.76
C ASP A 144 13.98 -28.09 6.67
N ALA A 145 14.61 -28.08 7.84
CA ALA A 145 14.42 -27.04 8.86
C ALA A 145 14.97 -25.66 8.40
N VAL A 146 16.02 -25.65 7.60
CA VAL A 146 16.63 -24.41 7.07
C VAL A 146 15.76 -23.80 5.99
N GLU A 147 15.21 -24.64 5.09
CA GLU A 147 14.27 -24.18 4.06
C GLU A 147 12.96 -23.68 4.67
N ARG A 148 12.44 -24.32 5.74
CA ARG A 148 11.23 -23.84 6.43
C ARG A 148 11.36 -22.41 6.95
N LEU A 149 12.51 -22.07 7.51
CA LEU A 149 12.78 -20.69 7.97
C LEU A 149 12.78 -19.69 6.81
N GLY A 150 13.30 -20.08 5.64
CA GLY A 150 13.23 -19.29 4.41
C GLY A 150 11.79 -19.07 3.92
N ILE A 151 10.95 -20.12 4.00
CA ILE A 151 9.53 -20.05 3.64
C ILE A 151 8.75 -19.12 4.58
N GLU A 152 8.96 -19.22 5.91
CA GLU A 152 8.32 -18.31 6.88
C GLU A 152 8.67 -16.85 6.63
N ARG A 153 9.93 -16.56 6.32
CA ARG A 153 10.38 -15.20 5.95
C ARG A 153 9.75 -14.71 4.66
N ALA A 154 9.64 -15.58 3.65
CA ALA A 154 8.97 -15.25 2.41
C ALA A 154 7.49 -14.92 2.63
N TRP A 155 6.78 -15.67 3.47
CA TRP A 155 5.40 -15.37 3.83
C TRP A 155 5.28 -14.08 4.65
N SER A 156 6.19 -13.79 5.57
CA SER A 156 6.23 -12.50 6.28
C SER A 156 6.44 -11.33 5.32
N ALA A 157 7.19 -11.50 4.23
CA ALA A 157 7.32 -10.48 3.19
C ALA A 157 6.01 -10.30 2.42
N VAL A 158 5.30 -11.39 2.10
CA VAL A 158 3.98 -11.35 1.44
C VAL A 158 2.94 -10.60 2.28
N GLU A 159 2.94 -10.80 3.60
CA GLU A 159 2.03 -10.10 4.53
C GLU A 159 2.25 -8.58 4.56
N ARG A 160 3.48 -8.15 4.33
CA ARG A 160 3.86 -6.71 4.32
C ARG A 160 3.83 -6.10 2.93
N ALA A 161 3.56 -6.89 1.88
CA ALA A 161 3.59 -6.44 0.52
C ALA A 161 2.38 -5.57 0.16
N ASP A 162 2.63 -4.56 -0.68
CA ASP A 162 1.59 -3.74 -1.30
C ASP A 162 1.07 -4.36 -2.60
N VAL A 163 1.91 -5.14 -3.29
CA VAL A 163 1.58 -5.82 -4.56
C VAL A 163 2.37 -7.12 -4.69
N ALA A 164 1.74 -8.16 -5.23
CA ALA A 164 2.40 -9.38 -5.66
C ALA A 164 2.53 -9.44 -7.19
N LEU A 165 3.76 -9.60 -7.70
CA LEU A 165 4.01 -9.98 -9.09
C LEU A 165 4.11 -11.51 -9.14
N VAL A 166 3.13 -12.14 -9.77
CA VAL A 166 3.03 -13.59 -9.92
C VAL A 166 3.58 -13.97 -11.28
N LEU A 167 4.79 -14.57 -11.28
CA LEU A 167 5.43 -15.02 -12.50
C LEU A 167 4.99 -16.43 -12.84
N VAL A 168 4.53 -16.63 -14.08
CA VAL A 168 4.10 -17.92 -14.63
C VAL A 168 4.86 -18.24 -15.92
N ASP A 169 5.18 -19.50 -16.15
CA ASP A 169 5.80 -19.92 -17.42
C ASP A 169 4.70 -20.14 -18.47
N ALA A 170 4.56 -19.19 -19.39
CA ALA A 170 3.55 -19.26 -20.45
C ALA A 170 3.72 -20.48 -21.39
N ARG A 171 4.90 -21.10 -21.45
CA ARG A 171 5.16 -22.28 -22.28
C ARG A 171 4.52 -23.54 -21.68
N GLU A 172 4.37 -23.58 -20.36
CA GLU A 172 3.79 -24.72 -19.64
C GLU A 172 2.31 -24.49 -19.30
N SER A 173 1.82 -23.26 -19.43
CA SER A 173 0.47 -22.90 -18.98
C SER A 173 -0.66 -23.34 -19.92
N GLY A 174 -0.38 -23.72 -21.18
CA GLY A 174 -1.41 -24.11 -22.16
C GLY A 174 -2.61 -23.12 -22.15
N ASP A 175 -3.82 -23.67 -22.01
CA ASP A 175 -5.06 -22.87 -21.91
C ASP A 175 -5.38 -22.38 -20.47
N GLY A 176 -4.45 -22.51 -19.53
CA GLY A 176 -4.69 -22.09 -18.14
C GLY A 176 -3.45 -22.16 -17.25
N LEU A 177 -3.60 -21.71 -16.01
CA LEU A 177 -2.53 -21.77 -15.02
C LEU A 177 -2.24 -23.21 -14.60
N HIS A 178 -0.97 -23.53 -14.41
CA HIS A 178 -0.54 -24.79 -13.82
C HIS A 178 -1.08 -24.95 -12.38
N ASP A 179 -1.31 -26.18 -11.92
CA ASP A 179 -1.89 -26.42 -10.60
C ASP A 179 -1.03 -25.86 -9.45
N GLU A 180 0.29 -25.91 -9.56
CA GLU A 180 1.19 -25.29 -8.59
C GLU A 180 1.05 -23.76 -8.55
N ASP A 181 0.86 -23.11 -9.70
CA ASP A 181 0.64 -21.66 -9.76
C ASP A 181 -0.70 -21.28 -9.14
N ARG A 182 -1.74 -22.10 -9.36
CA ARG A 182 -3.05 -21.94 -8.69
C ARG A 182 -2.93 -22.10 -7.17
N ALA A 183 -2.16 -23.07 -6.71
CA ALA A 183 -1.92 -23.30 -5.29
C ALA A 183 -1.21 -22.10 -4.64
N ILE A 184 -0.20 -21.54 -5.30
CA ILE A 184 0.50 -20.33 -4.85
C ILE A 184 -0.48 -19.15 -4.77
N LEU A 185 -1.27 -18.93 -5.83
CA LEU A 185 -2.27 -17.84 -5.87
C LEU A 185 -3.33 -17.96 -4.78
N ALA A 186 -3.77 -19.18 -4.47
CA ALA A 186 -4.76 -19.45 -3.44
C ALA A 186 -4.25 -19.16 -2.02
N ARG A 187 -2.94 -19.21 -1.81
CA ARG A 187 -2.31 -18.91 -0.50
C ARG A 187 -2.06 -17.43 -0.29
N LEU A 188 -2.08 -16.60 -1.34
CA LEU A 188 -1.87 -15.16 -1.19
C LEU A 188 -3.06 -14.51 -0.48
N PRO A 189 -2.83 -13.51 0.39
CA PRO A 189 -3.91 -12.77 1.05
C PRO A 189 -4.93 -12.25 0.04
N PRO A 190 -6.24 -12.44 0.25
CA PRO A 190 -7.28 -12.03 -0.72
C PRO A 190 -7.26 -10.53 -1.04
N ALA A 191 -6.89 -9.71 -0.07
CA ALA A 191 -6.81 -8.26 -0.21
C ALA A 191 -5.54 -7.77 -0.92
N LEU A 192 -4.52 -8.64 -1.13
CA LEU A 192 -3.27 -8.27 -1.77
C LEU A 192 -3.47 -8.14 -3.28
N PRO A 193 -3.25 -6.95 -3.88
CA PRO A 193 -3.28 -6.76 -5.33
C PRO A 193 -2.27 -7.68 -6.02
N ARG A 194 -2.66 -8.26 -7.18
CA ARG A 194 -1.85 -9.24 -7.91
C ARG A 194 -1.74 -8.83 -9.37
N ILE A 195 -0.55 -8.95 -9.90
CA ILE A 195 -0.25 -8.80 -11.32
C ILE A 195 0.37 -10.11 -11.79
N VAL A 196 -0.25 -10.77 -12.74
CA VAL A 196 0.28 -12.00 -13.35
C VAL A 196 1.14 -11.61 -14.56
N VAL A 197 2.35 -12.15 -14.62
CA VAL A 197 3.38 -11.83 -15.62
C VAL A 197 3.91 -13.12 -16.28
#